data_f802af7b9706a04220df82dc2085d451
#
_entry.id   f802af7b9706a04220df82dc2085d451
#
_cell.length_a   1.000
_cell.length_b   1.000
_cell.length_c   1.000
_cell.angle_alpha   90.00
_cell.angle_beta   90.00
_cell.angle_gamma   90.00
#
_symmetry.space_group_name_H-M   'P 1'
#
loop_
_entity.id
_entity.type
_entity.pdbx_description
1 polymer ?
#
loop_
_entity_poly.entity_id
_entity_poly.type
_entity_poly.pdbx_seq_one_letter_code
_entity_poly.pdbx_strand_id
1 'polypeptide(L)'
;SVTQIKRYIRLTNLIPELLDMVDNSVLKEAGKLQMALRPAVELSYLSEAEQTALLEVMEGEIRTPSHAQAIKMRSFSEQGKLNPDVILSIMQEEKPNQVEQFKIPRERIDKFFKPGTPAQKMEDTIVKALELYRKRERAMER
;
A
#
# COMPACT_ATOMS: atom_id res chain seq x y z
N SER A 1 17.39 -21.73 1.77
CA SER A 1 16.60 -22.62 0.93
C SER A 1 16.89 -22.37 -0.55
N VAL A 2 16.61 -23.35 -1.38
CA VAL A 2 16.78 -23.27 -2.84
C VAL A 2 15.94 -22.13 -3.42
N THR A 3 14.72 -21.93 -2.90
CA THR A 3 13.82 -20.87 -3.32
C THR A 3 14.42 -19.47 -3.05
N GLN A 4 15.01 -19.27 -1.88
CA GLN A 4 15.67 -18.00 -1.56
C GLN A 4 16.92 -17.76 -2.42
N ILE A 5 17.74 -18.79 -2.67
CA ILE A 5 18.89 -18.69 -3.54
C ILE A 5 18.47 -18.26 -4.94
N LYS A 6 17.40 -18.83 -5.49
CA LYS A 6 16.86 -18.44 -6.79
C LYS A 6 16.40 -16.99 -6.81
N ARG A 7 15.77 -16.51 -5.73
CA ARG A 7 15.36 -15.12 -5.60
C ARG A 7 16.54 -14.17 -5.59
N TYR A 8 17.61 -14.49 -4.83
CA TYR A 8 18.83 -13.68 -4.81
C TYR A 8 19.53 -13.64 -6.15
N ILE A 9 19.59 -14.76 -6.86
CA ILE A 9 20.13 -14.81 -8.22
C ILE A 9 19.32 -13.91 -9.14
N ARG A 10 17.99 -13.92 -8.99
CA ARG A 10 17.10 -13.10 -9.81
C ARG A 10 17.36 -11.61 -9.63
N LEU A 11 17.75 -11.18 -8.43
CA LEU A 11 18.04 -9.78 -8.13
C LEU A 11 19.22 -9.22 -8.96
N THR A 12 20.09 -10.07 -9.51
CA THR A 12 21.18 -9.62 -10.36
C THR A 12 20.70 -8.98 -11.66
N ASN A 13 19.41 -9.14 -12.01
CA ASN A 13 18.79 -8.52 -13.17
C ASN A 13 18.20 -7.13 -12.87
N LEU A 14 18.29 -6.67 -11.64
CA LEU A 14 17.91 -5.30 -11.28
C LEU A 14 19.02 -4.32 -11.67
N ILE A 15 18.61 -3.12 -12.06
CA ILE A 15 19.57 -2.01 -12.20
C ILE A 15 20.17 -1.70 -10.82
N PRO A 16 21.41 -1.16 -10.76
CA PRO A 16 22.11 -0.94 -9.49
C PRO A 16 21.31 -0.13 -8.47
N GLU A 17 20.59 0.87 -8.91
CA GLU A 17 19.80 1.77 -8.03
C GLU A 17 18.66 1.02 -7.33
N LEU A 18 17.99 0.09 -8.02
CA LEU A 18 16.95 -0.74 -7.42
C LEU A 18 17.55 -1.80 -6.50
N LEU A 19 18.68 -2.36 -6.86
CA LEU A 19 19.39 -3.32 -6.01
C LEU A 19 19.82 -2.67 -4.70
N ASP A 20 20.30 -1.42 -4.75
CA ASP A 20 20.66 -0.65 -3.55
C ASP A 20 19.46 -0.48 -2.61
N MET A 21 18.26 -0.33 -3.14
CA MET A 21 17.04 -0.23 -2.31
C MET A 21 16.77 -1.51 -1.54
N VAL A 22 17.07 -2.67 -2.10
CA VAL A 22 16.97 -3.96 -1.41
C VAL A 22 18.02 -4.03 -0.30
N ASP A 23 19.25 -3.61 -0.59
CA ASP A 23 20.33 -3.57 0.41
C ASP A 23 19.98 -2.59 1.55
N ASN A 24 19.43 -1.43 1.23
CA ASN A 24 18.97 -0.45 2.22
C ASN A 24 17.90 -1.05 3.15
N SER A 25 17.02 -1.91 2.61
CA SER A 25 16.02 -2.62 3.39
C SER A 25 16.66 -3.57 4.41
N VAL A 26 17.71 -4.29 4.01
CA VAL A 26 18.45 -5.21 4.88
C VAL A 26 19.21 -4.43 5.96
N LEU A 27 19.89 -3.35 5.56
CA LEU A 27 20.70 -2.51 6.46
C LEU A 27 19.87 -1.53 7.28
N LYS A 28 18.58 -1.37 6.95
CA LYS A 28 17.65 -0.45 7.61
C LYS A 28 18.16 0.99 7.64
N GLU A 29 18.74 1.45 6.54
CA GLU A 29 19.25 2.82 6.43
C GLU A 29 18.09 3.84 6.44
N ALA A 30 18.13 4.75 7.43
CA ALA A 30 17.12 5.80 7.57
C ALA A 30 17.23 6.83 6.45
N GLY A 31 16.08 7.34 6.00
CA GLY A 31 16.02 8.40 5.00
C GLY A 31 16.23 7.96 3.56
N LYS A 32 16.47 6.68 3.31
CA LYS A 32 16.61 6.12 1.97
C LYS A 32 15.44 5.22 1.63
N LEU A 33 15.07 5.18 0.36
CA LEU A 33 14.04 4.26 -0.12
C LEU A 33 14.50 2.83 0.09
N GLN A 34 13.58 2.00 0.56
CA GLN A 34 13.83 0.59 0.86
C GLN A 34 12.80 -0.27 0.13
N MET A 35 13.26 -1.41 -0.38
CA MET A 35 12.38 -2.33 -1.09
C MET A 35 12.57 -3.74 -0.56
N ALA A 36 11.45 -4.41 -0.25
CA ALA A 36 11.47 -5.79 0.22
C ALA A 36 11.84 -6.74 -0.92
N LEU A 37 12.26 -7.95 -0.56
CA LEU A 37 12.72 -8.96 -1.51
C LEU A 37 11.64 -9.36 -2.53
N ARG A 38 10.41 -9.58 -2.09
CA ARG A 38 9.33 -10.06 -2.99
C ARG A 38 8.99 -9.08 -4.12
N PRO A 39 8.73 -7.79 -3.84
CA PRO A 39 8.55 -6.82 -4.91
C PRO A 39 9.76 -6.74 -5.83
N ALA A 40 10.96 -6.75 -5.27
CA ALA A 40 12.20 -6.67 -6.04
C ALA A 40 12.36 -7.81 -7.05
N VAL A 41 12.02 -9.04 -6.64
CA VAL A 41 12.06 -10.20 -7.53
C VAL A 41 11.11 -10.00 -8.73
N GLU A 42 9.90 -9.51 -8.48
CA GLU A 42 8.94 -9.24 -9.55
C GLU A 42 9.46 -8.19 -10.52
N LEU A 43 10.06 -7.11 -10.00
CA LEU A 43 10.61 -6.03 -10.81
C LEU A 43 11.83 -6.47 -11.62
N SER A 44 12.54 -7.51 -11.20
CA SER A 44 13.69 -8.04 -11.92
C SER A 44 13.34 -8.62 -13.29
N TYR A 45 12.06 -8.88 -13.54
CA TYR A 45 11.56 -9.35 -14.84
C TYR A 45 11.26 -8.20 -15.82
N LEU A 46 11.29 -6.95 -15.36
CA LEU A 46 11.13 -5.79 -16.23
C LEU A 46 12.41 -5.57 -17.07
N SER A 47 12.24 -4.95 -18.23
CA SER A 47 13.40 -4.53 -19.03
C SER A 47 14.19 -3.43 -18.28
N GLU A 48 15.42 -3.23 -18.67
CA GLU A 48 16.26 -2.17 -18.08
C GLU A 48 15.61 -0.79 -18.25
N ALA A 49 15.05 -0.52 -19.43
CA ALA A 49 14.36 0.74 -19.70
C ALA A 49 13.12 0.92 -18.80
N GLU A 50 12.34 -0.16 -18.59
CA GLU A 50 11.19 -0.14 -17.71
C GLU A 50 11.60 0.09 -16.24
N GLN A 51 12.68 -0.55 -15.80
CA GLN A 51 13.21 -0.35 -14.46
C GLN A 51 13.68 1.09 -14.25
N THR A 52 14.32 1.68 -15.24
CA THR A 52 14.78 3.08 -15.19
C THR A 52 13.59 4.04 -15.11
N ALA A 53 12.54 3.80 -15.90
CA ALA A 53 11.32 4.59 -15.84
C ALA A 53 10.64 4.48 -14.47
N LEU A 54 10.61 3.27 -13.91
CA LEU A 54 10.08 3.03 -12.57
C LEU A 54 10.88 3.79 -11.51
N LEU A 55 12.20 3.78 -11.61
CA LEU A 55 13.07 4.50 -10.67
C LEU A 55 12.70 5.98 -10.61
N GLU A 56 12.49 6.62 -11.77
CA GLU A 56 12.10 8.03 -11.83
C GLU A 56 10.76 8.27 -11.12
N VAL A 57 9.80 7.40 -11.31
CA VAL A 57 8.48 7.50 -10.65
C VAL A 57 8.63 7.30 -9.14
N MET A 58 9.42 6.32 -8.71
CA MET A 58 9.66 6.04 -7.29
C MET A 58 10.29 7.23 -6.58
N GLU A 59 11.27 7.86 -7.21
CA GLU A 59 11.94 9.05 -6.67
C GLU A 59 10.97 10.24 -6.59
N GLY A 60 10.14 10.43 -7.61
CA GLY A 60 9.14 11.50 -7.63
C GLY A 60 8.05 11.31 -6.58
N GLU A 61 7.57 10.10 -6.40
CA GLU A 61 6.54 9.76 -5.41
C GLU A 61 7.09 9.51 -4.00
N ILE A 62 8.40 9.40 -3.87
CA ILE A 62 9.12 9.09 -2.62
C ILE A 62 8.58 7.82 -1.96
N ARG A 63 8.41 6.77 -2.76
CA ARG A 63 7.98 5.45 -2.26
C ARG A 63 8.33 4.34 -3.24
N THR A 64 8.31 3.12 -2.74
CA THR A 64 8.55 1.92 -3.52
C THR A 64 7.22 1.18 -3.75
N PRO A 65 7.11 0.38 -4.83
CA PRO A 65 5.88 -0.36 -5.10
C PRO A 65 5.67 -1.47 -4.06
N SER A 66 4.40 -1.75 -3.79
CA SER A 66 4.01 -2.92 -3.01
C SER A 66 4.21 -4.19 -3.84
N HIS A 67 4.14 -5.36 -3.20
CA HIS A 67 4.23 -6.64 -3.90
C HIS A 67 3.14 -6.77 -4.97
N ALA A 68 1.90 -6.39 -4.65
CA ALA A 68 0.79 -6.41 -5.61
C ALA A 68 1.03 -5.49 -6.80
N GLN A 69 1.56 -4.29 -6.56
CA GLN A 69 1.90 -3.34 -7.62
C GLN A 69 3.03 -3.87 -8.51
N ALA A 70 4.04 -4.49 -7.91
CA ALA A 70 5.15 -5.09 -8.65
C ALA A 70 4.68 -6.25 -9.54
N ILE A 71 3.80 -7.10 -9.04
CA ILE A 71 3.18 -8.18 -9.83
C ILE A 71 2.43 -7.60 -11.04
N LYS A 72 1.67 -6.54 -10.81
CA LYS A 72 0.91 -5.88 -11.86
C LYS A 72 1.83 -5.28 -12.93
N MET A 73 2.92 -4.63 -12.53
CA MET A 73 3.92 -4.11 -13.46
C MET A 73 4.55 -5.21 -14.30
N ARG A 74 4.91 -6.33 -13.69
CA ARG A 74 5.44 -7.48 -14.39
C ARG A 74 4.45 -8.00 -15.44
N SER A 75 3.17 -8.11 -15.07
CA SER A 75 2.12 -8.55 -15.98
C SER A 75 2.00 -7.62 -17.20
N PHE A 76 2.00 -6.31 -17.00
CA PHE A 76 1.96 -5.34 -18.09
C PHE A 76 3.22 -5.40 -18.96
N SER A 77 4.39 -5.61 -18.33
CA SER A 77 5.65 -5.78 -19.05
C SER A 77 5.61 -7.00 -19.97
N GLU A 78 5.11 -8.13 -19.48
CA GLU A 78 4.96 -9.36 -20.27
C GLU A 78 4.03 -9.16 -21.49
N GLN A 79 3.05 -8.28 -21.37
CA GLN A 79 2.13 -7.92 -22.44
C GLN A 79 2.67 -6.84 -23.38
N GLY A 80 3.85 -6.29 -23.10
CA GLY A 80 4.42 -5.19 -23.86
C GLY A 80 3.69 -3.86 -23.67
N LYS A 81 2.97 -3.72 -22.57
CA LYS A 81 2.10 -2.55 -22.30
C LYS A 81 2.60 -1.67 -21.15
N LEU A 82 3.76 -1.95 -20.59
CA LEU A 82 4.29 -1.15 -19.49
C LEU A 82 5.06 0.06 -20.05
N ASN A 83 4.63 1.26 -19.68
CA ASN A 83 5.27 2.52 -20.03
C ASN A 83 5.26 3.45 -18.82
N PRO A 84 5.95 4.61 -18.85
CA PRO A 84 6.00 5.50 -17.67
C PRO A 84 4.64 5.93 -17.15
N ASP A 85 3.66 6.19 -18.03
CA ASP A 85 2.31 6.60 -17.61
C ASP A 85 1.59 5.48 -16.88
N VAL A 86 1.72 4.24 -17.37
CA VAL A 86 1.14 3.06 -16.71
C VAL A 86 1.82 2.82 -15.35
N ILE A 87 3.14 2.96 -15.27
CA ILE A 87 3.89 2.83 -14.02
C ILE A 87 3.39 3.84 -12.99
N LEU A 88 3.26 5.11 -13.39
CA LEU A 88 2.75 6.15 -12.51
C LEU A 88 1.34 5.85 -12.02
N SER A 89 0.47 5.42 -12.93
CA SER A 89 -0.91 5.04 -12.59
C SER A 89 -0.94 3.91 -11.57
N ILE A 90 -0.13 2.88 -11.75
CA ILE A 90 -0.03 1.76 -10.80
C ILE A 90 0.47 2.24 -9.43
N MET A 91 1.50 3.08 -9.42
CA MET A 91 2.07 3.59 -8.18
C MET A 91 1.09 4.47 -7.41
N GLN A 92 0.18 5.15 -8.10
CA GLN A 92 -0.83 6.02 -7.50
C GLN A 92 -2.11 5.28 -7.11
N GLU A 93 -2.24 4.01 -7.46
CA GLU A 93 -3.42 3.23 -7.08
C GLU A 93 -3.48 3.06 -5.56
N GLU A 94 -4.65 3.33 -5.01
CA GLU A 94 -4.94 2.98 -3.63
C GLU A 94 -5.11 1.46 -3.53
N LYS A 95 -4.69 0.89 -2.41
CA LYS A 95 -4.89 -0.55 -2.19
C LYS A 95 -6.38 -0.87 -2.26
N PRO A 96 -6.79 -1.85 -3.09
CA PRO A 96 -8.23 -2.12 -3.34
C PRO A 96 -9.06 -2.39 -2.09
N ASN A 97 -8.45 -2.77 -0.98
CA ASN A 97 -9.13 -3.10 0.27
C ASN A 97 -8.93 -2.07 1.37
N GLN A 98 -8.40 -0.89 1.04
CA GLN A 98 -8.29 0.18 2.03
C GLN A 98 -9.59 0.98 2.07
N VAL A 99 -10.49 0.53 2.92
CA VAL A 99 -11.63 1.36 3.32
C VAL A 99 -11.07 2.41 4.27
N GLU A 100 -11.36 3.67 4.00
CA GLU A 100 -11.00 4.74 4.92
C GLU A 100 -11.62 4.47 6.27
N GLN A 101 -10.80 4.42 7.33
CA GLN A 101 -11.28 4.13 8.67
C GLN A 101 -11.20 5.36 9.55
N PHE A 102 -12.32 5.67 10.17
CA PHE A 102 -12.38 6.67 11.21
C PHE A 102 -12.19 5.99 12.57
N LYS A 103 -11.18 6.40 13.32
CA LYS A 103 -10.87 5.81 14.62
C LYS A 103 -11.23 6.75 15.75
N ILE A 104 -12.00 6.23 16.71
CA ILE A 104 -12.34 6.96 17.93
C ILE A 104 -11.68 6.23 19.11
N PRO A 105 -10.96 6.92 19.99
CA PRO A 105 -10.43 6.30 21.20
C PRO A 105 -11.56 5.67 22.00
N ARG A 106 -11.39 4.41 22.38
CA ARG A 106 -12.41 3.66 23.12
C ARG A 106 -12.82 4.36 24.41
N GLU A 107 -11.90 5.03 25.08
CA GLU A 107 -12.15 5.78 26.31
C GLU A 107 -13.26 6.82 26.19
N ARG A 108 -13.43 7.39 24.99
CA ARG A 108 -14.44 8.42 24.76
C ARG A 108 -15.86 7.87 24.65
N ILE A 109 -16.00 6.59 24.33
CA ILE A 109 -17.30 5.97 24.08
C ILE A 109 -17.66 4.86 25.06
N ASP A 110 -16.69 4.34 25.84
CA ASP A 110 -16.93 3.24 26.80
C ASP A 110 -18.03 3.54 27.79
N LYS A 111 -18.17 4.79 28.21
CA LYS A 111 -19.19 5.20 29.18
C LYS A 111 -20.62 5.00 28.71
N PHE A 112 -20.83 4.85 27.39
CA PHE A 112 -22.14 4.64 26.80
C PHE A 112 -22.49 3.18 26.62
N PHE A 113 -21.58 2.27 26.90
CA PHE A 113 -21.75 0.84 26.66
C PHE A 113 -21.42 0.01 27.90
N LYS A 114 -22.06 -1.14 28.01
CA LYS A 114 -21.74 -2.11 29.07
C LYS A 114 -20.39 -2.78 28.78
N PRO A 115 -19.62 -3.12 29.83
CA PRO A 115 -18.38 -3.89 29.64
C PRO A 115 -18.63 -5.17 28.85
N GLY A 116 -17.72 -5.46 27.90
CA GLY A 116 -17.83 -6.66 27.06
C GLY A 116 -18.75 -6.52 25.83
N THR A 117 -19.25 -5.32 25.54
CA THR A 117 -20.04 -5.08 24.33
C THR A 117 -19.18 -5.33 23.08
N PRO A 118 -19.61 -6.18 22.12
CA PRO A 118 -18.87 -6.41 20.89
C PRO A 118 -18.72 -5.14 20.06
N ALA A 119 -17.59 -5.01 19.35
CA ALA A 119 -17.30 -3.83 18.52
C ALA A 119 -18.38 -3.59 17.46
N GLN A 120 -18.90 -4.65 16.83
CA GLN A 120 -19.96 -4.52 15.84
C GLN A 120 -21.25 -3.90 16.42
N LYS A 121 -21.61 -4.31 17.62
CA LYS A 121 -22.78 -3.74 18.31
C LYS A 121 -22.56 -2.28 18.68
N MET A 122 -21.35 -1.92 19.07
CA MET A 122 -20.98 -0.53 19.36
C MET A 122 -21.11 0.32 18.10
N GLU A 123 -20.59 -0.15 16.97
CA GLU A 123 -20.67 0.53 15.69
C GLU A 123 -22.12 0.74 15.25
N ASP A 124 -22.94 -0.31 15.30
CA ASP A 124 -24.36 -0.25 14.93
C ASP A 124 -25.14 0.76 15.79
N THR A 125 -24.85 0.77 17.07
CA THR A 125 -25.48 1.71 18.02
C THR A 125 -25.08 3.15 17.72
N ILE A 126 -23.80 3.38 17.41
CA ILE A 126 -23.28 4.71 17.05
C ILE A 126 -23.97 5.22 15.79
N VAL A 127 -24.09 4.38 14.76
CA VAL A 127 -24.76 4.76 13.51
C VAL A 127 -26.21 5.13 13.77
N LYS A 128 -26.94 4.33 14.55
CA LYS A 128 -28.34 4.64 14.91
C LYS A 128 -28.46 5.94 15.70
N ALA A 129 -27.55 6.18 16.63
CA ALA A 129 -27.54 7.41 17.42
C ALA A 129 -27.32 8.64 16.53
N LEU A 130 -26.42 8.54 15.55
CA LEU A 130 -26.16 9.62 14.61
C LEU A 130 -27.34 9.88 13.68
N GLU A 131 -28.05 8.83 13.27
CA GLU A 131 -29.28 8.97 12.47
C GLU A 131 -30.34 9.73 13.23
N LEU A 132 -30.58 9.40 14.51
CA LEU A 132 -31.50 10.08 15.37
C LEU A 132 -31.12 11.54 15.60
N TYR A 133 -29.83 11.79 15.83
CA TYR A 133 -29.31 13.14 16.00
C TYR A 133 -29.53 14.00 14.76
N ARG A 134 -29.31 13.44 13.59
CA ARG A 134 -29.54 14.13 12.31
C ARG A 134 -31.00 14.49 12.10
N LYS A 135 -31.92 13.58 12.43
CA LYS A 135 -33.36 13.84 12.36
C LYS A 135 -33.76 14.97 13.29
N ARG A 136 -33.22 15.00 14.50
CA ARG A 136 -33.48 16.03 15.49
C ARG A 136 -32.98 17.40 15.03
N GLU A 137 -31.78 17.46 14.45
CA GLU A 137 -31.25 18.70 13.88
C GLU A 137 -32.15 19.24 12.77
N ARG A 138 -32.61 18.38 11.85
CA ARG A 138 -33.52 18.78 10.77
C ARG A 138 -34.84 19.32 11.30
N ALA A 139 -35.35 18.75 12.36
CA ALA A 139 -36.59 19.23 13.00
C ALA A 139 -36.38 20.60 13.63
N MET A 140 -35.18 20.90 14.13
CA MET A 140 -34.85 22.19 14.75
C MET A 140 -34.61 23.32 13.75
N GLU A 141 -34.23 22.96 12.50
CA GLU A 141 -34.00 23.92 11.42
C GLU A 141 -35.23 24.47 10.76
N ARG A 142 -36.40 23.92 11.10
CA ARG A 142 -37.70 24.38 10.54
C ARG A 142 -38.28 25.53 11.35
#